data_8f637b26fd9e4c1e7bb283299447e2c3
#
_entry.id   8f637b26fd9e4c1e7bb283299447e2c3
#
_cell.length_a   1.000
_cell.length_b   1.000
_cell.length_c   1.000
_cell.angle_alpha   90.00
_cell.angle_beta   90.00
_cell.angle_gamma   90.00
#
_symmetry.space_group_name_H-M   'P 1'
#
loop_
_entity.id
_entity.type
_entity.pdbx_description
1 polymer ?
#
loop_
_entity_poly.entity_id
_entity_poly.type
_entity_poly.pdbx_seq_one_letter_code
_entity_poly.pdbx_strand_id
1 'polypeptide(L)'
;MIDALEDQAAGLRRLFRRAPPTVVALFATGRHRAASAVETCYRIAGNDGRLLLLDEVSGERSLDKVLELPVGTDLLGVLGEGVEAGDLVQPMPGLIGRVPVGAAALALPLLDEVRRQRVVSVLREFHRRAGVVVVHASLDDPGDPSPFVFAAPRRLVVAEASRSGATDAYVVIKRLAAAGAGSLHVAVSRARDRRDAGAFFASLDKLVQEHVGVPLAWLGEIEHDDLARGLAHEAAESSPREPEAAFLRRLAALARDPRRAAAR
;
A
#
# COMPACT_ATOMS: atom_id res chain seq x y z
N MET A 1 -45.56 -5.12 -8.42
CA MET A 1 -45.37 -4.90 -6.95
C MET A 1 -44.20 -5.71 -6.37
N ILE A 2 -43.71 -6.76 -7.03
CA ILE A 2 -42.53 -7.56 -6.65
C ILE A 2 -41.21 -6.81 -6.95
N ASP A 3 -41.13 -6.09 -8.07
CA ASP A 3 -39.91 -5.35 -8.47
C ASP A 3 -39.52 -4.22 -7.50
N ALA A 4 -40.49 -3.56 -6.85
CA ALA A 4 -40.17 -2.48 -5.91
C ALA A 4 -39.59 -3.00 -4.58
N LEU A 5 -39.94 -4.22 -4.17
CA LEU A 5 -39.40 -4.87 -2.97
C LEU A 5 -37.98 -5.42 -3.22
N GLU A 6 -37.69 -5.90 -4.43
CA GLU A 6 -36.34 -6.31 -4.82
C GLU A 6 -35.37 -5.12 -4.92
N ASP A 7 -35.83 -3.96 -5.39
CA ASP A 7 -35.05 -2.73 -5.48
C ASP A 7 -34.75 -2.15 -4.08
N GLN A 8 -35.72 -2.20 -3.14
CA GLN A 8 -35.51 -1.81 -1.74
C GLN A 8 -34.50 -2.75 -1.03
N ALA A 9 -34.61 -4.06 -1.24
CA ALA A 9 -33.68 -5.02 -0.68
C ALA A 9 -32.28 -4.88 -1.29
N ALA A 10 -32.16 -4.51 -2.56
CA ALA A 10 -30.91 -4.20 -3.21
C ALA A 10 -30.30 -2.88 -2.68
N GLY A 11 -31.15 -1.88 -2.42
CA GLY A 11 -30.74 -0.63 -1.77
C GLY A 11 -30.23 -0.85 -0.35
N LEU A 12 -30.97 -1.61 0.46
CA LEU A 12 -30.54 -1.99 1.80
C LEU A 12 -29.25 -2.81 1.80
N ARG A 13 -29.12 -3.80 0.92
CA ARG A 13 -27.85 -4.56 0.76
C ARG A 13 -26.68 -3.67 0.37
N ARG A 14 -26.88 -2.60 -0.41
CA ARG A 14 -25.84 -1.61 -0.73
C ARG A 14 -25.43 -0.78 0.48
N LEU A 15 -26.38 -0.38 1.34
CA LEU A 15 -26.13 0.36 2.59
C LEU A 15 -25.32 -0.48 3.60
N PHE A 16 -25.54 -1.80 3.63
CA PHE A 16 -24.82 -2.72 4.52
C PHE A 16 -23.54 -3.32 3.88
N ARG A 17 -23.30 -3.12 2.59
CA ARG A 17 -22.02 -3.47 1.99
C ARG A 17 -20.99 -2.46 2.47
N ARG A 18 -20.07 -2.91 3.32
CA ARG A 18 -18.88 -2.12 3.64
C ARG A 18 -18.16 -1.79 2.34
N ALA A 19 -17.80 -0.53 2.19
CA ALA A 19 -16.90 -0.13 1.09
C ALA A 19 -15.62 -0.98 1.16
N PRO A 20 -15.06 -1.39 0.01
CA PRO A 20 -13.78 -2.06 0.00
C PRO A 20 -12.71 -1.16 0.64
N PRO A 21 -11.67 -1.74 1.30
CA PRO A 21 -10.64 -0.95 1.94
C PRO A 21 -9.85 -0.13 0.94
N THR A 22 -9.42 1.05 1.34
CA THR A 22 -8.41 1.82 0.60
C THR A 22 -7.11 1.03 0.60
N VAL A 23 -6.52 0.81 -0.59
CA VAL A 23 -5.22 0.13 -0.72
C VAL A 23 -4.18 1.12 -1.22
N VAL A 24 -3.05 1.19 -0.51
CA VAL A 24 -1.94 2.09 -0.86
C VAL A 24 -0.60 1.39 -0.71
N ALA A 25 0.27 1.49 -1.72
CA ALA A 25 1.66 1.10 -1.59
C ALA A 25 2.46 2.28 -1.02
N LEU A 26 3.15 2.04 0.09
CA LEU A 26 3.88 3.02 0.88
C LEU A 26 5.39 2.82 0.71
N PHE A 27 6.08 3.89 0.35
CA PHE A 27 7.54 3.97 0.26
C PHE A 27 8.03 5.09 1.17
N ALA A 28 8.71 4.76 2.23
CA ALA A 28 9.35 5.76 3.08
C ALA A 28 10.83 5.91 2.75
N THR A 29 11.32 7.15 2.75
CA THR A 29 12.68 7.49 2.33
C THR A 29 13.46 8.23 3.42
N GLY A 30 14.76 8.36 3.25
CA GLY A 30 15.65 8.99 4.22
C GLY A 30 16.14 8.05 5.31
N ARG A 31 16.77 8.62 6.32
CA ARG A 31 17.40 7.85 7.41
C ARG A 31 16.38 7.22 8.36
N HIS A 32 15.27 7.90 8.58
CA HIS A 32 14.23 7.49 9.53
C HIS A 32 13.06 6.79 8.86
N ARG A 33 13.26 6.25 7.65
CA ARG A 33 12.20 5.68 6.81
C ARG A 33 11.30 4.67 7.54
N ALA A 34 11.86 3.76 8.34
CA ALA A 34 11.06 2.78 9.06
C ALA A 34 10.15 3.45 10.10
N ALA A 35 10.66 4.40 10.88
CA ALA A 35 9.85 5.16 11.83
C ALA A 35 8.78 6.01 11.11
N SER A 36 9.15 6.68 10.01
CA SER A 36 8.19 7.46 9.21
C SER A 36 7.12 6.58 8.56
N ALA A 37 7.46 5.34 8.14
CA ALA A 37 6.48 4.39 7.62
C ALA A 37 5.46 3.98 8.71
N VAL A 38 5.93 3.64 9.90
CA VAL A 38 5.08 3.28 11.04
C VAL A 38 4.18 4.46 11.42
N GLU A 39 4.74 5.64 11.58
CA GLU A 39 3.98 6.85 11.92
C GLU A 39 2.90 7.14 10.86
N THR A 40 3.25 7.04 9.58
CA THR A 40 2.30 7.20 8.47
C THR A 40 1.15 6.19 8.56
N CYS A 41 1.44 4.93 8.89
CA CYS A 41 0.38 3.92 9.09
C CYS A 41 -0.58 4.33 10.20
N TYR A 42 -0.10 4.80 11.34
CA TYR A 42 -0.94 5.27 12.44
C TYR A 42 -1.76 6.51 12.06
N ARG A 43 -1.19 7.44 11.32
CA ARG A 43 -1.88 8.64 10.84
C ARG A 43 -2.97 8.29 9.82
N ILE A 44 -2.72 7.35 8.92
CA ILE A 44 -3.72 6.86 7.96
C ILE A 44 -4.82 6.05 8.67
N ALA A 45 -4.48 5.26 9.70
CA ALA A 45 -5.45 4.48 10.46
C ALA A 45 -6.44 5.37 11.23
N GLY A 46 -5.99 6.54 11.67
CA GLY A 46 -6.79 7.47 12.47
C GLY A 46 -7.35 6.79 13.72
N ASN A 47 -8.55 7.19 14.13
CA ASN A 47 -9.23 6.64 15.30
C ASN A 47 -9.89 5.27 15.07
N ASP A 48 -10.10 4.89 13.80
CA ASP A 48 -10.79 3.65 13.47
C ASP A 48 -9.93 2.40 13.67
N GLY A 49 -8.61 2.55 13.67
CA GLY A 49 -7.64 1.47 13.88
C GLY A 49 -7.73 0.30 12.88
N ARG A 50 -8.55 0.42 11.83
CA ARG A 50 -8.84 -0.66 10.88
C ARG A 50 -7.82 -0.73 9.74
N LEU A 51 -6.55 -0.55 10.06
CA LEU A 51 -5.46 -0.66 9.11
C LEU A 51 -4.77 -2.02 9.25
N LEU A 52 -4.56 -2.68 8.11
CA LEU A 52 -3.70 -3.83 7.96
C LEU A 52 -2.45 -3.44 7.20
N LEU A 53 -1.28 -3.78 7.76
CA LEU A 53 0.01 -3.54 7.16
C LEU A 53 0.54 -4.83 6.51
N LEU A 54 0.68 -4.83 5.19
CA LEU A 54 1.41 -5.86 4.43
C LEU A 54 2.85 -5.38 4.26
N ASP A 55 3.80 -6.03 4.93
CA ASP A 55 5.19 -5.60 4.96
C ASP A 55 6.06 -6.48 4.06
N GLU A 56 6.52 -5.93 2.92
CA GLU A 56 7.43 -6.60 1.99
C GLU A 56 8.89 -6.51 2.41
N VAL A 57 9.22 -5.55 3.27
CA VAL A 57 10.60 -5.28 3.66
C VAL A 57 11.07 -6.29 4.69
N SER A 58 12.20 -6.92 4.44
CA SER A 58 12.80 -7.94 5.30
C SER A 58 14.20 -7.54 5.76
N GLY A 59 14.75 -8.27 6.74
CA GLY A 59 16.10 -8.07 7.25
C GLY A 59 16.27 -6.82 8.12
N GLU A 60 17.40 -6.14 8.02
CA GLU A 60 17.76 -5.00 8.88
C GLU A 60 16.84 -3.78 8.76
N ARG A 61 16.10 -3.69 7.68
CA ARG A 61 15.20 -2.57 7.37
C ARG A 61 13.73 -2.88 7.60
N SER A 62 13.44 -4.09 8.04
CA SER A 62 12.08 -4.53 8.34
C SER A 62 11.48 -3.75 9.50
N LEU A 63 10.17 -3.52 9.44
CA LEU A 63 9.43 -2.82 10.50
C LEU A 63 9.34 -3.62 11.79
N ASP A 64 9.53 -4.94 11.77
CA ASP A 64 9.55 -5.78 12.97
C ASP A 64 10.59 -5.31 13.98
N LYS A 65 11.76 -4.85 13.53
CA LYS A 65 12.80 -4.31 14.41
C LYS A 65 12.42 -2.98 15.07
N VAL A 66 11.78 -2.07 14.30
CA VAL A 66 11.32 -0.78 14.84
C VAL A 66 10.15 -0.96 15.78
N LEU A 67 9.30 -1.95 15.50
CA LEU A 67 8.10 -2.27 16.26
C LEU A 67 8.39 -3.26 17.40
N GLU A 68 9.63 -3.75 17.54
CA GLU A 68 10.03 -4.78 18.50
C GLU A 68 9.14 -6.03 18.41
N LEU A 69 8.72 -6.39 17.21
CA LEU A 69 7.89 -7.56 16.97
C LEU A 69 8.76 -8.80 16.77
N PRO A 70 8.27 -9.98 17.18
CA PRO A 70 8.93 -11.23 16.85
C PRO A 70 8.91 -11.44 15.33
N VAL A 71 9.80 -12.30 14.82
CA VAL A 71 9.77 -12.69 13.41
C VAL A 71 8.43 -13.38 13.12
N GLY A 72 7.65 -12.80 12.21
CA GLY A 72 6.33 -13.31 11.84
C GLY A 72 6.40 -14.31 10.69
N THR A 73 5.38 -15.14 10.58
CA THR A 73 5.19 -16.03 9.43
C THR A 73 4.79 -15.22 8.19
N ASP A 74 5.53 -15.37 7.09
CA ASP A 74 5.19 -14.73 5.82
C ASP A 74 3.84 -15.25 5.28
N LEU A 75 3.15 -14.42 4.53
CA LEU A 75 1.89 -14.77 3.86
C LEU A 75 1.97 -16.08 3.05
N LEU A 76 3.14 -16.39 2.48
CA LEU A 76 3.39 -17.64 1.75
C LEU A 76 3.22 -18.88 2.65
N GLY A 77 3.35 -18.72 3.97
CA GLY A 77 3.13 -19.78 4.95
C GLY A 77 1.74 -20.40 4.88
N VAL A 78 0.74 -19.68 4.36
CA VAL A 78 -0.62 -20.22 4.15
C VAL A 78 -0.65 -21.43 3.21
N LEU A 79 0.38 -21.64 2.41
CA LEU A 79 0.51 -22.81 1.54
C LEU A 79 0.94 -24.07 2.30
N GLY A 80 1.42 -23.93 3.54
CA GLY A 80 1.69 -25.03 4.45
C GLY A 80 0.42 -25.61 5.07
N GLU A 81 0.56 -26.78 5.68
CA GLU A 81 -0.53 -27.44 6.40
C GLU A 81 -0.77 -26.77 7.76
N GLY A 82 -2.04 -26.58 8.12
CA GLY A 82 -2.46 -26.12 9.45
C GLY A 82 -2.26 -24.62 9.71
N VAL A 83 -1.83 -23.81 8.74
CA VAL A 83 -1.70 -22.36 8.90
C VAL A 83 -2.98 -21.68 8.47
N GLU A 84 -3.62 -20.96 9.40
CA GLU A 84 -4.81 -20.17 9.14
C GLU A 84 -4.47 -18.69 8.90
N ALA A 85 -5.39 -17.94 8.30
CA ALA A 85 -5.21 -16.53 8.04
C ALA A 85 -4.92 -15.70 9.32
N GLY A 86 -5.53 -16.09 10.44
CA GLY A 86 -5.33 -15.45 11.74
C GLY A 86 -3.90 -15.54 12.24
N ASP A 87 -3.23 -16.67 12.00
CA ASP A 87 -1.88 -16.96 12.48
C ASP A 87 -0.81 -16.08 11.79
N LEU A 88 -1.14 -15.53 10.63
CA LEU A 88 -0.24 -14.69 9.84
C LEU A 88 -0.22 -13.24 10.34
N VAL A 89 -1.23 -12.83 11.11
CA VAL A 89 -1.38 -11.44 11.54
C VAL A 89 -0.65 -11.24 12.87
N GLN A 90 0.42 -10.49 12.85
CA GLN A 90 1.09 -10.01 14.06
C GLN A 90 0.31 -8.80 14.61
N PRO A 91 -0.23 -8.87 15.84
CA PRO A 91 -1.00 -7.78 16.40
C PRO A 91 -0.12 -6.54 16.58
N MET A 92 -0.67 -5.38 16.22
CA MET A 92 -0.07 -4.07 16.50
C MET A 92 -1.05 -3.25 17.35
N PRO A 93 -0.60 -2.58 18.42
CA PRO A 93 -1.49 -1.75 19.23
C PRO A 93 -2.24 -0.70 18.38
N GLY A 94 -3.56 -0.66 18.49
CA GLY A 94 -4.38 0.32 17.77
C GLY A 94 -4.56 0.09 16.27
N LEU A 95 -4.04 -1.01 15.72
CA LEU A 95 -4.22 -1.44 14.33
C LEU A 95 -4.75 -2.88 14.28
N ILE A 96 -5.14 -3.35 13.08
CA ILE A 96 -5.44 -4.79 12.90
C ILE A 96 -4.15 -5.59 13.11
N GLY A 97 -3.06 -5.17 12.49
CA GLY A 97 -1.77 -5.80 12.63
C GLY A 97 -0.90 -5.72 11.38
N ARG A 98 0.23 -6.43 11.44
CA ARG A 98 1.21 -6.57 10.35
C ARG A 98 1.21 -8.01 9.84
N VAL A 99 1.35 -8.17 8.54
CA VAL A 99 1.58 -9.45 7.86
C VAL A 99 2.85 -9.32 7.03
N PRO A 100 3.90 -10.09 7.31
CA PRO A 100 5.06 -10.17 6.42
C PRO A 100 4.64 -10.76 5.08
N VAL A 101 5.05 -10.13 3.97
CA VAL A 101 4.69 -10.58 2.62
C VAL A 101 5.89 -10.59 1.65
N GLY A 102 7.11 -10.44 2.16
CA GLY A 102 8.31 -10.36 1.32
C GLY A 102 8.55 -11.61 0.48
N ALA A 103 8.44 -12.80 1.08
CA ALA A 103 8.56 -14.06 0.34
C ALA A 103 7.39 -14.26 -0.62
N ALA A 104 6.17 -13.91 -0.20
CA ALA A 104 4.98 -13.97 -1.06
C ALA A 104 5.10 -13.04 -2.27
N ALA A 105 5.67 -11.84 -2.10
CA ALA A 105 5.88 -10.88 -3.19
C ALA A 105 6.78 -11.46 -4.30
N LEU A 106 7.83 -12.18 -3.92
CA LEU A 106 8.73 -12.84 -4.86
C LEU A 106 8.13 -14.09 -5.50
N ALA A 107 7.40 -14.88 -4.72
CA ALA A 107 6.89 -16.17 -5.16
C ALA A 107 5.58 -16.07 -5.97
N LEU A 108 4.74 -15.06 -5.72
CA LEU A 108 3.39 -14.97 -6.29
C LEU A 108 3.34 -15.11 -7.82
N PRO A 109 4.25 -14.51 -8.61
CA PRO A 109 4.28 -14.68 -10.07
C PRO A 109 4.63 -16.10 -10.51
N LEU A 110 5.27 -16.87 -9.66
CA LEU A 110 5.76 -18.23 -9.95
C LEU A 110 4.80 -19.32 -9.47
N LEU A 111 3.80 -18.98 -8.66
CA LEU A 111 2.82 -19.91 -8.15
C LEU A 111 1.89 -20.41 -9.26
N ASP A 112 1.55 -21.70 -9.19
CA ASP A 112 0.42 -22.24 -9.94
C ASP A 112 -0.91 -21.60 -9.53
N GLU A 113 -1.95 -21.81 -10.32
CA GLU A 113 -3.25 -21.17 -10.12
C GLU A 113 -3.86 -21.54 -8.75
N VAL A 114 -3.76 -22.79 -8.32
CA VAL A 114 -4.38 -23.29 -7.06
C VAL A 114 -3.72 -22.59 -5.87
N ARG A 115 -2.39 -22.61 -5.81
CA ARG A 115 -1.63 -21.97 -4.73
C ARG A 115 -1.85 -20.45 -4.69
N ARG A 116 -1.87 -19.83 -5.86
CA ARG A 116 -2.15 -18.38 -5.97
C ARG A 116 -3.54 -18.03 -5.48
N GLN A 117 -4.56 -18.80 -5.87
CA GLN A 117 -5.92 -18.59 -5.39
C GLN A 117 -6.03 -18.77 -3.87
N ARG A 118 -5.25 -19.66 -3.27
CA ARG A 118 -5.19 -19.79 -1.82
C ARG A 118 -4.63 -18.52 -1.15
N VAL A 119 -3.52 -17.98 -1.64
CA VAL A 119 -2.95 -16.70 -1.16
C VAL A 119 -3.95 -15.55 -1.34
N VAL A 120 -4.56 -15.41 -2.52
CA VAL A 120 -5.57 -14.38 -2.79
C VAL A 120 -6.81 -14.54 -1.91
N SER A 121 -7.18 -15.76 -1.56
CA SER A 121 -8.31 -16.03 -0.66
C SER A 121 -8.07 -15.49 0.76
N VAL A 122 -6.85 -15.69 1.29
CA VAL A 122 -6.44 -15.12 2.58
C VAL A 122 -6.42 -13.58 2.53
N LEU A 123 -5.85 -13.00 1.48
CA LEU A 123 -5.90 -11.56 1.29
C LEU A 123 -7.34 -11.01 1.21
N ARG A 124 -8.27 -11.78 0.62
CA ARG A 124 -9.70 -11.42 0.59
C ARG A 124 -10.32 -11.44 1.99
N GLU A 125 -9.90 -12.35 2.85
CA GLU A 125 -10.33 -12.37 4.25
C GLU A 125 -9.83 -11.12 4.99
N PHE A 126 -8.57 -10.77 4.84
CA PHE A 126 -8.00 -9.55 5.40
C PHE A 126 -8.71 -8.29 4.89
N HIS A 127 -8.96 -8.21 3.59
CA HIS A 127 -9.68 -7.12 2.95
C HIS A 127 -11.08 -6.88 3.53
N ARG A 128 -11.78 -7.93 3.94
CA ARG A 128 -13.11 -7.81 4.56
C ARG A 128 -13.06 -7.16 5.95
N ARG A 129 -11.94 -7.27 6.65
CA ARG A 129 -11.77 -6.75 8.02
C ARG A 129 -11.18 -5.35 8.03
N ALA A 130 -10.35 -5.02 7.05
CA ALA A 130 -9.65 -3.75 6.96
C ALA A 130 -10.55 -2.61 6.46
N GLY A 131 -10.25 -1.39 6.86
CA GLY A 131 -10.70 -0.15 6.24
C GLY A 131 -9.63 0.42 5.31
N VAL A 132 -8.35 0.15 5.67
CA VAL A 132 -7.18 0.50 4.87
C VAL A 132 -6.22 -0.69 4.85
N VAL A 133 -5.62 -0.94 3.70
CA VAL A 133 -4.50 -1.87 3.52
C VAL A 133 -3.30 -1.07 3.03
N VAL A 134 -2.22 -1.07 3.80
CA VAL A 134 -0.95 -0.47 3.42
C VAL A 134 0.01 -1.58 3.02
N VAL A 135 0.56 -1.49 1.82
CA VAL A 135 1.68 -2.32 1.36
C VAL A 135 2.95 -1.52 1.59
N HIS A 136 3.70 -1.82 2.64
CA HIS A 136 5.01 -1.22 2.88
C HIS A 136 6.06 -1.91 2.02
N ALA A 137 6.66 -1.15 1.12
CA ALA A 137 7.60 -1.65 0.14
C ALA A 137 8.88 -0.81 0.10
N SER A 138 9.95 -1.40 -0.43
CA SER A 138 11.21 -0.72 -0.71
C SER A 138 11.62 -0.98 -2.16
N LEU A 139 12.25 0.01 -2.78
CA LEU A 139 12.88 -0.11 -4.09
C LEU A 139 14.42 -0.02 -3.98
N ASP A 140 14.99 -0.44 -2.87
CA ASP A 140 16.45 -0.40 -2.66
C ASP A 140 17.19 -1.35 -3.62
N ASP A 141 16.60 -2.50 -3.91
CA ASP A 141 17.17 -3.47 -4.84
C ASP A 141 16.85 -3.12 -6.30
N PRO A 142 17.79 -3.36 -7.24
CA PRO A 142 17.51 -3.21 -8.66
C PRO A 142 16.47 -4.26 -9.09
N GLY A 143 15.31 -3.82 -9.51
CA GLY A 143 14.22 -4.69 -9.96
C GLY A 143 12.94 -3.91 -10.19
N ASP A 144 11.97 -4.58 -10.77
CA ASP A 144 10.62 -4.04 -10.93
C ASP A 144 9.91 -3.99 -9.57
N PRO A 145 8.99 -3.05 -9.38
CA PRO A 145 8.10 -3.06 -8.22
C PRO A 145 7.37 -4.40 -8.08
N SER A 146 7.11 -4.82 -6.83
CA SER A 146 6.47 -6.09 -6.53
C SER A 146 5.06 -6.22 -7.12
N PRO A 147 4.52 -7.43 -7.23
CA PRO A 147 3.14 -7.65 -7.60
C PRO A 147 2.12 -6.91 -6.71
N PHE A 148 2.41 -6.78 -5.41
CA PHE A 148 1.52 -6.04 -4.49
C PHE A 148 1.55 -4.54 -4.78
N VAL A 149 2.72 -3.97 -5.05
CA VAL A 149 2.87 -2.58 -5.45
C VAL A 149 2.17 -2.29 -6.77
N PHE A 150 2.31 -3.17 -7.77
CA PHE A 150 1.60 -3.02 -9.05
C PHE A 150 0.09 -3.14 -8.90
N ALA A 151 -0.38 -4.02 -8.04
CA ALA A 151 -1.80 -4.21 -7.80
C ALA A 151 -2.43 -3.06 -7.02
N ALA A 152 -1.68 -2.37 -6.16
CA ALA A 152 -2.17 -1.24 -5.38
C ALA A 152 -2.61 -0.09 -6.31
N PRO A 153 -3.82 0.47 -6.12
CA PRO A 153 -4.31 1.57 -6.95
C PRO A 153 -3.58 2.89 -6.68
N ARG A 154 -3.02 3.08 -5.48
CA ARG A 154 -2.31 4.29 -5.06
C ARG A 154 -0.89 3.99 -4.61
N ARG A 155 0.02 4.91 -4.84
CA ARG A 155 1.41 4.88 -4.36
C ARG A 155 1.68 6.15 -3.60
N LEU A 156 2.12 5.98 -2.36
CA LEU A 156 2.48 7.05 -1.45
C LEU A 156 3.98 7.00 -1.17
N VAL A 157 4.68 8.06 -1.52
CA VAL A 157 6.07 8.26 -1.15
C VAL A 157 6.12 9.21 0.05
N VAL A 158 6.62 8.74 1.17
CA VAL A 158 6.88 9.55 2.36
C VAL A 158 8.33 10.02 2.28
N ALA A 159 8.49 11.29 1.96
CA ALA A 159 9.79 11.91 1.78
C ALA A 159 10.24 12.59 3.08
N GLU A 160 11.36 12.15 3.66
CA GLU A 160 11.98 12.88 4.78
C GLU A 160 12.47 14.25 4.31
N ALA A 161 12.15 15.33 5.03
CA ALA A 161 12.56 16.70 4.71
C ALA A 161 14.07 16.89 4.96
N SER A 162 14.89 16.19 4.18
CA SER A 162 16.33 16.23 4.22
C SER A 162 16.91 16.07 2.81
N ARG A 163 18.19 16.42 2.62
CA ARG A 163 18.85 16.26 1.33
C ARG A 163 18.89 14.80 0.87
N SER A 164 19.20 13.87 1.79
CA SER A 164 19.18 12.45 1.49
C SER A 164 17.76 11.94 1.19
N GLY A 165 16.78 12.38 2.00
CA GLY A 165 15.38 12.02 1.78
C GLY A 165 14.84 12.47 0.43
N ALA A 166 15.21 13.68 -0.03
CA ALA A 166 14.85 14.19 -1.36
C ALA A 166 15.46 13.32 -2.48
N THR A 167 16.75 12.95 -2.35
CA THR A 167 17.43 12.11 -3.34
C THR A 167 16.79 10.72 -3.42
N ASP A 168 16.55 10.10 -2.27
CA ASP A 168 15.93 8.78 -2.19
C ASP A 168 14.49 8.83 -2.75
N ALA A 169 13.70 9.86 -2.39
CA ALA A 169 12.34 10.04 -2.90
C ALA A 169 12.34 10.21 -4.43
N TYR A 170 13.25 11.01 -4.97
CA TYR A 170 13.39 11.17 -6.42
C TYR A 170 13.68 9.83 -7.12
N VAL A 171 14.59 9.02 -6.58
CA VAL A 171 14.91 7.69 -7.14
C VAL A 171 13.69 6.77 -7.12
N VAL A 172 12.97 6.71 -6.00
CA VAL A 172 11.73 5.93 -5.87
C VAL A 172 10.68 6.37 -6.88
N ILE A 173 10.41 7.68 -6.97
CA ILE A 173 9.44 8.26 -7.90
C ILE A 173 9.82 7.95 -9.35
N LYS A 174 11.09 8.14 -9.73
CA LYS A 174 11.58 7.84 -11.08
C LYS A 174 11.36 6.37 -11.46
N ARG A 175 11.63 5.45 -10.54
CA ARG A 175 11.43 4.00 -10.77
C ARG A 175 9.96 3.64 -10.87
N LEU A 176 9.11 4.20 -10.02
CA LEU A 176 7.67 3.99 -10.08
C LEU A 176 7.09 4.54 -11.39
N ALA A 177 7.51 5.72 -11.81
CA ALA A 177 7.08 6.31 -13.08
C ALA A 177 7.52 5.46 -14.28
N ALA A 178 8.77 5.00 -14.31
CA ALA A 178 9.28 4.11 -15.36
C ALA A 178 8.52 2.78 -15.45
N ALA A 179 8.04 2.29 -14.30
CA ALA A 179 7.21 1.08 -14.22
C ALA A 179 5.73 1.33 -14.59
N GLY A 180 5.37 2.54 -15.03
CA GLY A 180 3.99 2.89 -15.39
C GLY A 180 3.07 3.04 -14.17
N ALA A 181 3.63 3.38 -13.01
CA ALA A 181 2.82 3.71 -11.86
C ALA A 181 1.92 4.91 -12.18
N GLY A 182 0.62 4.77 -11.90
CA GLY A 182 -0.34 5.85 -12.09
C GLY A 182 -0.14 7.02 -11.12
N SER A 183 -1.18 7.36 -10.37
CA SER A 183 -1.16 8.44 -9.36
C SER A 183 -0.05 8.25 -8.32
N LEU A 184 0.84 9.22 -8.20
CA LEU A 184 1.94 9.27 -7.23
C LEU A 184 1.65 10.36 -6.21
N HIS A 185 1.42 9.95 -4.96
CA HIS A 185 1.20 10.84 -3.84
C HIS A 185 2.50 11.04 -3.06
N VAL A 186 2.68 12.23 -2.53
CA VAL A 186 3.82 12.55 -1.65
C VAL A 186 3.31 13.13 -0.35
N ALA A 187 3.74 12.54 0.75
CA ALA A 187 3.70 13.14 2.08
C ALA A 187 5.12 13.46 2.53
N VAL A 188 5.26 14.48 3.36
CA VAL A 188 6.56 14.88 3.89
C VAL A 188 6.63 14.56 5.37
N SER A 189 7.73 13.97 5.80
CA SER A 189 8.03 13.71 7.20
C SER A 189 9.18 14.56 7.71
N ARG A 190 9.20 14.82 9.03
CA ARG A 190 10.30 15.51 9.72
C ARG A 190 10.61 16.91 9.16
N ALA A 191 9.61 17.58 8.65
CA ALA A 191 9.68 19.00 8.37
C ALA A 191 9.61 19.80 9.68
N ARG A 192 10.11 21.01 9.69
CA ARG A 192 10.02 21.90 10.86
C ARG A 192 8.59 22.38 11.11
N ASP A 193 7.87 22.59 10.04
CA ASP A 193 6.48 23.03 10.02
C ASP A 193 5.85 22.74 8.64
N ARG A 194 4.54 23.00 8.51
CA ARG A 194 3.81 22.83 7.24
C ARG A 194 4.35 23.66 6.09
N ARG A 195 4.92 24.85 6.37
CA ARG A 195 5.49 25.72 5.34
C ARG A 195 6.77 25.13 4.79
N ASP A 196 7.63 24.61 5.66
CA ASP A 196 8.87 23.92 5.29
C ASP A 196 8.54 22.64 4.47
N ALA A 197 7.55 21.86 4.92
CA ALA A 197 7.05 20.70 4.18
C ALA A 197 6.55 21.05 2.79
N GLY A 198 5.75 22.12 2.68
CA GLY A 198 5.23 22.60 1.38
C GLY A 198 6.34 23.10 0.45
N ALA A 199 7.35 23.81 0.98
CA ALA A 199 8.50 24.28 0.20
C ALA A 199 9.37 23.08 -0.28
N PHE A 200 9.57 22.09 0.58
CA PHE A 200 10.26 20.85 0.22
C PHE A 200 9.52 20.12 -0.90
N PHE A 201 8.20 19.93 -0.75
CA PHE A 201 7.38 19.29 -1.78
C PHE A 201 7.45 20.04 -3.11
N ALA A 202 7.26 21.35 -3.12
CA ALA A 202 7.31 22.16 -4.33
C ALA A 202 8.65 22.02 -5.07
N SER A 203 9.77 21.92 -4.33
CA SER A 203 11.09 21.73 -4.91
C SER A 203 11.24 20.32 -5.52
N LEU A 204 10.72 19.29 -4.82
CA LEU A 204 10.73 17.91 -5.30
C LEU A 204 9.83 17.76 -6.53
N ASP A 205 8.61 18.30 -6.51
CA ASP A 205 7.66 18.24 -7.62
C ASP A 205 8.22 18.91 -8.87
N LYS A 206 8.80 20.10 -8.73
CA LYS A 206 9.48 20.78 -9.84
C LYS A 206 10.57 19.93 -10.47
N LEU A 207 11.45 19.33 -9.64
CA LEU A 207 12.53 18.47 -10.10
C LEU A 207 11.99 17.23 -10.84
N VAL A 208 10.93 16.62 -10.31
CA VAL A 208 10.29 15.44 -10.91
C VAL A 208 9.61 15.80 -12.23
N GLN A 209 8.89 16.91 -12.30
CA GLN A 209 8.27 17.37 -13.54
C GLN A 209 9.30 17.66 -14.64
N GLU A 210 10.43 18.30 -14.30
CA GLU A 210 11.49 18.63 -15.24
C GLU A 210 12.22 17.40 -15.78
N HIS A 211 12.44 16.37 -14.96
CA HIS A 211 13.32 15.24 -15.32
C HIS A 211 12.63 13.90 -15.52
N VAL A 212 11.41 13.74 -15.00
CA VAL A 212 10.63 12.50 -15.08
C VAL A 212 9.34 12.70 -15.88
N GLY A 213 8.80 13.93 -15.87
CA GLY A 213 7.62 14.31 -16.65
C GLY A 213 6.31 13.82 -16.03
N VAL A 214 6.26 13.50 -14.74
CA VAL A 214 5.03 13.08 -14.06
C VAL A 214 4.65 14.07 -12.96
N PRO A 215 3.36 14.41 -12.80
CA PRO A 215 2.90 15.24 -11.70
C PRO A 215 2.87 14.45 -10.40
N LEU A 216 3.15 15.13 -9.29
CA LEU A 216 3.00 14.59 -7.95
C LEU A 216 1.75 15.17 -7.28
N ALA A 217 0.99 14.33 -6.59
CA ALA A 217 -0.12 14.76 -5.76
C ALA A 217 0.36 15.02 -4.33
N TRP A 218 0.16 16.24 -3.83
CA TRP A 218 0.46 16.60 -2.46
C TRP A 218 -0.55 15.99 -1.51
N LEU A 219 -0.11 15.16 -0.57
CA LEU A 219 -0.98 14.56 0.43
C LEU A 219 -0.94 15.29 1.78
N GLY A 220 0.19 15.88 2.13
CA GLY A 220 0.33 16.60 3.38
C GLY A 220 1.65 16.35 4.10
N GLU A 221 1.77 16.94 5.27
CA GLU A 221 2.84 16.70 6.23
C GLU A 221 2.33 15.70 7.28
N ILE A 222 3.12 14.66 7.58
CA ILE A 222 2.61 13.49 8.33
C ILE A 222 2.23 13.79 9.78
N GLU A 223 2.84 14.78 10.41
CA GLU A 223 2.58 15.11 11.82
C GLU A 223 1.32 15.98 11.99
N HIS A 224 0.95 16.80 10.99
CA HIS A 224 -0.05 17.84 11.13
C HIS A 224 -1.26 17.71 10.20
N ASP A 225 -1.18 16.89 9.14
CA ASP A 225 -2.25 16.78 8.15
C ASP A 225 -3.02 15.46 8.27
N ASP A 226 -4.30 15.48 7.84
CA ASP A 226 -5.17 14.31 7.82
C ASP A 226 -4.94 13.50 6.53
N LEU A 227 -3.94 12.63 6.57
CA LEU A 227 -3.58 11.77 5.43
C LEU A 227 -4.71 10.81 5.03
N ALA A 228 -5.49 10.34 6.00
CA ALA A 228 -6.62 9.45 5.73
C ALA A 228 -7.67 10.14 4.86
N ARG A 229 -7.99 11.39 5.20
CA ARG A 229 -8.93 12.20 4.43
C ARG A 229 -8.41 12.50 3.02
N GLY A 230 -7.12 12.82 2.87
CA GLY A 230 -6.50 13.06 1.57
C GLY A 230 -6.62 11.83 0.67
N LEU A 231 -6.26 10.64 1.17
CA LEU A 231 -6.37 9.38 0.43
C LEU A 231 -7.83 9.03 0.10
N ALA A 232 -8.78 9.30 0.99
CA ALA A 232 -10.20 9.03 0.78
C ALA A 232 -10.83 9.98 -0.25
N HIS A 233 -10.43 11.24 -0.28
CA HIS A 233 -10.96 12.24 -1.23
C HIS A 233 -10.62 11.85 -2.66
N GLU A 234 -9.40 11.48 -2.95
CA GLU A 234 -9.02 11.02 -4.28
C GLU A 234 -9.69 9.70 -4.69
N ALA A 235 -10.02 8.84 -3.70
CA ALA A 235 -10.81 7.65 -3.98
C ALA A 235 -12.20 7.99 -4.52
N ALA A 236 -12.79 9.07 -4.06
CA ALA A 236 -14.09 9.53 -4.50
C ALA A 236 -14.07 10.18 -5.89
N GLU A 237 -12.97 10.87 -6.24
CA GLU A 237 -12.80 11.51 -7.54
C GLU A 237 -12.41 10.52 -8.64
N SER A 238 -11.66 9.47 -8.29
CA SER A 238 -11.22 8.42 -9.22
C SER A 238 -12.32 7.37 -9.41
N SER A 239 -13.36 7.66 -10.17
CA SER A 239 -14.45 6.76 -10.59
C SER A 239 -14.99 5.79 -9.51
N PRO A 240 -16.28 5.87 -9.15
CA PRO A 240 -16.81 5.32 -7.88
C PRO A 240 -16.96 3.81 -7.83
N ARG A 241 -16.50 3.03 -8.77
CA ARG A 241 -16.89 1.61 -8.82
C ARG A 241 -15.82 0.55 -8.59
N GLU A 242 -14.51 0.80 -8.70
CA GLU A 242 -13.62 -0.36 -8.75
C GLU A 242 -12.16 -0.30 -8.27
N PRO A 243 -11.49 0.77 -7.81
CA PRO A 243 -10.05 0.71 -7.60
C PRO A 243 -9.63 -0.32 -6.54
N GLU A 244 -10.40 -0.48 -5.48
CA GLU A 244 -10.04 -1.33 -4.35
C GLU A 244 -10.34 -2.82 -4.61
N ALA A 245 -11.47 -3.11 -5.25
CA ALA A 245 -11.76 -4.47 -5.73
C ALA A 245 -10.77 -4.91 -6.83
N ALA A 246 -10.14 -3.95 -7.52
CA ALA A 246 -9.13 -4.21 -8.53
C ALA A 246 -7.85 -4.80 -7.94
N PHE A 247 -7.47 -4.45 -6.70
CA PHE A 247 -6.25 -4.97 -6.07
C PHE A 247 -6.20 -6.50 -6.09
N LEU A 248 -7.19 -7.16 -5.51
CA LEU A 248 -7.25 -8.63 -5.49
C LEU A 248 -7.38 -9.25 -6.87
N ARG A 249 -8.13 -8.59 -7.79
CA ARG A 249 -8.25 -9.06 -9.18
C ARG A 249 -6.93 -8.95 -9.93
N ARG A 250 -6.18 -7.86 -9.74
CA ARG A 250 -4.85 -7.69 -10.35
C ARG A 250 -3.89 -8.74 -9.84
N LEU A 251 -3.85 -9.02 -8.52
CA LEU A 251 -3.03 -10.08 -7.97
C LEU A 251 -3.39 -11.47 -8.54
N ALA A 252 -4.67 -11.77 -8.67
CA ALA A 252 -5.14 -13.01 -9.29
C ALA A 252 -4.80 -13.10 -10.78
N ALA A 253 -4.75 -11.97 -11.49
CA ALA A 253 -4.53 -11.92 -12.94
C ALA A 253 -3.05 -11.91 -13.36
N LEU A 254 -2.11 -11.63 -12.45
CA LEU A 254 -0.68 -11.46 -12.74
C LEU A 254 -0.02 -12.64 -13.47
N ALA A 255 -0.58 -13.84 -13.36
CA ALA A 255 -0.05 -15.04 -14.03
C ALA A 255 -0.65 -15.31 -15.41
N ARG A 256 -1.60 -14.49 -15.86
CA ARG A 256 -2.25 -14.69 -17.18
C ARG A 256 -1.53 -13.99 -18.33
N ASP A 257 -0.48 -13.22 -18.05
CA ASP A 257 0.27 -12.54 -19.11
C ASP A 257 1.57 -13.31 -19.44
N PRO A 258 1.54 -14.18 -20.49
CA PRO A 258 2.72 -14.95 -20.90
C PRO A 258 3.85 -14.07 -21.44
N ARG A 259 3.60 -12.79 -21.73
CA ARG A 259 4.61 -11.86 -22.27
C ARG A 259 5.61 -11.40 -21.22
N ARG A 260 5.27 -11.42 -19.94
CA ARG A 260 6.22 -11.14 -18.83
C ARG A 260 7.09 -12.32 -18.46
N ALA A 261 6.67 -13.55 -18.76
CA ALA A 261 7.48 -14.75 -18.54
C ALA A 261 8.57 -14.96 -19.62
N ALA A 262 8.43 -14.37 -20.79
CA ALA A 262 9.35 -14.49 -21.92
C ALA A 262 10.38 -13.36 -22.04
N ALA A 263 10.35 -12.37 -21.13
CA ALA A 263 11.26 -11.20 -21.14
C ALA A 263 12.37 -11.30 -20.05
N ARG A 264 12.67 -12.53 -19.59
CA ARG A 264 13.83 -12.82 -18.73
C ARG A 264 14.79 -13.78 -19.40
#